data_896872f3441cfbe3ba0503ac834a67f1
#
_entry.id   896872f3441cfbe3ba0503ac834a67f1
#
_cell.length_a   1.000
_cell.length_b   1.000
_cell.length_c   1.000
_cell.angle_alpha   90.00
_cell.angle_beta   90.00
_cell.angle_gamma   90.00
#
_symmetry.space_group_name_H-M   'P 1'
#
loop_
_entity.id
_entity.type
_entity.pdbx_description
1 polymer ?
#
loop_
_entity_poly.entity_id
_entity_poly.type
_entity_poly.pdbx_seq_one_letter_code
_entity_poly.pdbx_strand_id
1 'polypeptide(L)'
;MKVYYDHIYGTMENMDIRCTEILAKHVKPEEELKALDMGFLWSKVADDGEIWYNSRSVRVDLNTWKTKRSKPVWNNVKELKRNDPRWMPMYHEYIKSKNLYPYPGDDEIHKENKLLGYFDDNDKLIGLSKLREYVGAWETCVFAHDHSVPHFGRITLDHEIHLATMLGHKHIYIGSGYEKTCIYKGKLKGFEFWTGE
;
A
#
# COMPACT_ATOMS: atom_id res chain seq x y z
N MET A 1 3.89 -22.07 5.95
CA MET A 1 4.18 -21.35 4.68
C MET A 1 4.92 -22.25 3.70
N LYS A 2 4.48 -22.28 2.44
CA LYS A 2 5.19 -22.96 1.34
C LYS A 2 5.50 -21.93 0.27
N VAL A 3 6.72 -21.97 -0.27
CA VAL A 3 7.19 -21.02 -1.30
C VAL A 3 7.19 -21.73 -2.65
N TYR A 4 6.66 -21.07 -3.65
CA TYR A 4 6.54 -21.53 -5.02
C TYR A 4 7.19 -20.52 -5.96
N TYR A 5 7.73 -21.01 -7.06
CA TYR A 5 8.21 -20.19 -8.17
C TYR A 5 7.24 -20.38 -9.33
N ASP A 6 6.73 -19.28 -9.84
CA ASP A 6 5.86 -19.28 -11.01
C ASP A 6 6.49 -18.46 -12.13
N HIS A 7 6.31 -18.92 -13.36
CA HIS A 7 6.79 -18.21 -14.54
C HIS A 7 5.61 -17.56 -15.23
N ILE A 8 5.57 -16.23 -15.18
CA ILE A 8 4.57 -15.45 -15.88
C ILE A 8 5.10 -15.10 -17.25
N TYR A 9 4.32 -15.44 -18.26
CA TYR A 9 4.55 -15.03 -19.64
C TYR A 9 3.56 -13.95 -19.99
N GLY A 10 4.05 -12.77 -20.33
CA GLY A 10 3.22 -11.65 -20.78
C GLY A 10 3.73 -11.10 -22.11
N THR A 11 2.83 -10.60 -22.93
CA THR A 11 3.15 -9.80 -24.11
C THR A 11 2.78 -8.35 -23.82
N MET A 12 3.75 -7.45 -23.89
CA MET A 12 3.48 -5.99 -23.99
C MET A 12 4.00 -5.53 -25.35
N GLU A 13 3.08 -5.06 -26.21
CA GLU A 13 3.38 -4.41 -27.50
C GLU A 13 4.72 -4.80 -28.12
N ASN A 14 4.80 -6.04 -28.64
CA ASN A 14 5.99 -6.62 -29.32
C ASN A 14 7.17 -7.02 -28.41
N MET A 15 7.02 -7.08 -27.13
CA MET A 15 8.03 -7.65 -26.24
C MET A 15 7.49 -8.85 -25.47
N ASP A 16 8.18 -9.98 -25.59
CA ASP A 16 7.94 -11.14 -24.71
C ASP A 16 8.55 -10.85 -23.33
N ILE A 17 7.70 -10.64 -22.35
CA ILE A 17 8.14 -10.49 -20.96
C ILE A 17 8.07 -11.84 -20.29
N ARG A 18 9.23 -12.30 -19.82
CA ARG A 18 9.33 -13.47 -18.94
C ARG A 18 9.73 -12.97 -17.56
N CYS A 19 8.87 -13.15 -16.59
CA CYS A 19 9.22 -12.91 -15.21
C CYS A 19 8.92 -14.13 -14.34
N THR A 20 9.72 -14.30 -13.32
CA THR A 20 9.47 -15.29 -12.28
C THR A 20 8.83 -14.57 -11.12
N GLU A 21 7.62 -14.99 -10.77
CA GLU A 21 7.02 -14.59 -9.50
C GLU A 21 7.38 -15.60 -8.41
N ILE A 22 7.68 -15.09 -7.23
CA ILE A 22 7.87 -15.90 -6.06
C ILE A 22 6.62 -15.73 -5.21
N LEU A 23 5.93 -16.84 -4.98
CA LEU A 23 4.68 -16.87 -4.24
C LEU A 23 4.85 -17.66 -2.96
N ALA A 24 4.18 -17.24 -1.89
CA ALA A 24 4.00 -18.02 -0.69
C ALA A 24 2.53 -18.35 -0.50
N LYS A 25 2.24 -19.59 -0.13
CA LYS A 25 0.90 -20.07 0.21
C LYS A 25 0.89 -20.70 1.59
N HIS A 26 -0.30 -20.85 2.15
CA HIS A 26 -0.50 -21.46 3.47
C HIS A 26 0.33 -20.76 4.56
N VAL A 27 0.41 -19.43 4.47
CA VAL A 27 0.99 -18.60 5.54
C VAL A 27 0.01 -18.62 6.71
N LYS A 28 0.46 -19.17 7.83
CA LYS A 28 -0.33 -19.16 9.05
C LYS A 28 -0.15 -17.83 9.79
N PRO A 29 -1.09 -17.43 10.66
CA PRO A 29 -0.97 -16.18 11.41
C PRO A 29 0.36 -16.04 12.16
N GLU A 30 0.86 -17.12 12.74
CA GLU A 30 2.16 -17.14 13.44
C GLU A 30 3.38 -17.04 12.51
N GLU A 31 3.21 -17.24 11.20
CA GLU A 31 4.25 -17.15 10.18
C GLU A 31 4.24 -15.80 9.42
N GLU A 32 3.28 -14.92 9.71
CA GLU A 32 3.09 -13.65 9.00
C GLU A 32 4.34 -12.78 9.06
N LEU A 33 4.92 -12.58 10.26
CA LEU A 33 6.17 -11.82 10.40
C LEU A 33 7.30 -12.42 9.57
N LYS A 34 7.41 -13.74 9.53
CA LYS A 34 8.41 -14.41 8.72
C LYS A 34 8.18 -14.19 7.22
N ALA A 35 6.92 -14.23 6.78
CA ALA A 35 6.57 -13.94 5.40
C ALA A 35 6.96 -12.50 5.01
N LEU A 36 6.64 -11.54 5.89
CA LEU A 36 7.02 -10.13 5.71
C LEU A 36 8.54 -9.96 5.66
N ASP A 37 9.28 -10.61 6.56
CA ASP A 37 10.74 -10.56 6.60
C ASP A 37 11.40 -11.16 5.35
N MET A 38 10.71 -12.09 4.68
CA MET A 38 11.11 -12.65 3.39
C MET A 38 10.64 -11.81 2.18
N GLY A 39 10.04 -10.65 2.38
CA GLY A 39 9.58 -9.75 1.33
C GLY A 39 8.22 -10.10 0.73
N PHE A 40 7.46 -11.01 1.35
CA PHE A 40 6.12 -11.34 0.89
C PHE A 40 5.08 -10.38 1.48
N LEU A 41 4.18 -9.92 0.62
CA LEU A 41 2.96 -9.22 1.00
C LEU A 41 1.74 -10.03 0.55
N TRP A 42 0.67 -9.95 1.29
CA TRP A 42 -0.58 -10.60 0.94
C TRP A 42 -1.13 -10.04 -0.39
N SER A 43 -1.59 -10.91 -1.26
CA SER A 43 -2.15 -10.53 -2.55
C SER A 43 -3.65 -10.75 -2.63
N LYS A 44 -4.06 -12.00 -2.57
CA LYS A 44 -5.46 -12.39 -2.80
C LYS A 44 -5.78 -13.73 -2.17
N VAL A 45 -7.07 -14.03 -2.10
CA VAL A 45 -7.58 -15.38 -1.84
C VAL A 45 -7.77 -16.09 -3.19
N ALA A 46 -7.27 -17.32 -3.28
CA ALA A 46 -7.51 -18.23 -4.38
C ALA A 46 -8.24 -19.47 -3.88
N ASP A 47 -8.65 -20.37 -4.78
CA ASP A 47 -9.42 -21.56 -4.44
C ASP A 47 -8.71 -22.47 -3.43
N ASP A 48 -7.38 -22.49 -3.46
CA ASP A 48 -6.51 -23.28 -2.59
C ASP A 48 -5.92 -22.49 -1.41
N GLY A 49 -6.45 -21.30 -1.11
CA GLY A 49 -6.08 -20.48 0.03
C GLY A 49 -5.46 -19.13 -0.33
N GLU A 50 -4.90 -18.46 0.67
CA GLU A 50 -4.30 -17.15 0.48
C GLU A 50 -2.98 -17.22 -0.29
N ILE A 51 -2.80 -16.26 -1.18
CA ILE A 51 -1.56 -16.07 -1.94
C ILE A 51 -0.87 -14.80 -1.42
N TRP A 52 0.38 -14.98 -1.08
CA TRP A 52 1.33 -13.92 -0.76
C TRP A 52 2.39 -13.89 -1.86
N TYR A 53 2.81 -12.73 -2.30
CA TYR A 53 3.81 -12.61 -3.35
C TYR A 53 4.95 -11.70 -2.92
N ASN A 54 6.14 -11.97 -3.46
CA ASN A 54 7.27 -11.06 -3.29
C ASN A 54 7.02 -9.81 -4.13
N SER A 55 6.59 -8.76 -3.45
CA SER A 55 6.07 -7.54 -4.10
C SER A 55 7.17 -6.63 -4.61
N ARG A 56 8.44 -6.91 -4.30
CA ARG A 56 9.54 -5.95 -4.52
C ARG A 56 9.17 -4.56 -4.01
N SER A 57 8.41 -4.51 -2.94
CA SER A 57 7.94 -3.28 -2.33
C SER A 57 9.11 -2.52 -1.70
N VAL A 58 8.90 -1.24 -1.50
CA VAL A 58 9.76 -0.45 -0.62
C VAL A 58 9.06 -0.23 0.69
N ARG A 59 9.83 -0.08 1.77
CA ARG A 59 9.31 0.15 3.10
C ARG A 59 10.07 1.26 3.81
N VAL A 60 9.51 1.70 4.92
CA VAL A 60 10.18 2.61 5.86
C VAL A 60 10.36 1.87 7.17
N ASP A 61 11.60 1.81 7.66
CA ASP A 61 11.91 1.41 9.03
C ASP A 61 11.51 2.54 9.98
N LEU A 62 10.45 2.31 10.75
CA LEU A 62 9.86 3.30 11.64
C LEU A 62 10.74 3.59 12.88
N ASN A 63 11.68 2.70 13.23
CA ASN A 63 12.63 2.96 14.30
C ASN A 63 13.65 4.04 13.91
N THR A 64 13.99 4.13 12.63
CA THR A 64 14.93 5.13 12.11
C THR A 64 14.23 6.38 11.60
N TRP A 65 12.94 6.29 11.29
CA TRP A 65 12.16 7.44 10.86
C TRP A 65 11.95 8.41 12.03
N LYS A 66 12.30 9.65 11.80
CA LYS A 66 12.07 10.72 12.79
C LYS A 66 11.34 11.86 12.11
N THR A 67 10.15 12.13 12.57
CA THR A 67 9.46 13.36 12.19
C THR A 67 9.94 14.52 13.05
N LYS A 68 10.04 15.69 12.43
CA LYS A 68 10.20 16.96 13.17
C LYS A 68 8.86 17.47 13.72
N ARG A 69 7.76 16.79 13.40
CA ARG A 69 6.41 17.21 13.72
C ARG A 69 5.86 16.34 14.86
N SER A 70 5.33 17.00 15.87
CA SER A 70 4.65 16.36 17.01
C SER A 70 3.18 16.03 16.74
N LYS A 71 2.63 16.46 15.61
CA LYS A 71 1.22 16.28 15.24
C LYS A 71 1.12 15.68 13.83
N PRO A 72 0.04 14.92 13.55
CA PRO A 72 -0.27 14.48 12.20
C PRO A 72 -0.25 15.66 11.21
N VAL A 73 0.19 15.39 10.00
CA VAL A 73 0.34 16.41 8.95
C VAL A 73 -1.02 16.92 8.48
N TRP A 74 -2.07 16.10 8.65
CA TRP A 74 -3.44 16.42 8.26
C TRP A 74 -4.38 16.22 9.44
N ASN A 75 -5.20 17.21 9.75
CA ASN A 75 -6.02 17.21 10.96
C ASN A 75 -7.42 16.62 10.74
N ASN A 76 -7.94 16.66 9.52
CA ASN A 76 -9.27 16.15 9.21
C ASN A 76 -9.20 14.81 8.47
N VAL A 77 -8.83 13.77 9.22
CA VAL A 77 -8.77 12.39 8.74
C VAL A 77 -9.76 11.56 9.51
N LYS A 78 -10.57 10.78 8.79
CA LYS A 78 -11.59 9.91 9.38
C LYS A 78 -11.48 8.52 8.76
N GLU A 79 -11.71 7.49 9.56
CA GLU A 79 -11.91 6.16 9.03
C GLU A 79 -13.25 6.11 8.28
N LEU A 80 -13.23 5.69 7.03
CA LEU A 80 -14.42 5.55 6.21
C LEU A 80 -15.01 4.16 6.38
N LYS A 81 -16.33 4.11 6.47
CA LYS A 81 -17.05 2.84 6.42
C LYS A 81 -16.96 2.26 5.00
N ARG A 82 -16.96 0.93 4.92
CA ARG A 82 -16.90 0.20 3.65
C ARG A 82 -17.99 0.63 2.66
N ASN A 83 -19.19 0.91 3.16
CA ASN A 83 -20.35 1.34 2.37
C ASN A 83 -20.48 2.87 2.23
N ASP A 84 -19.45 3.64 2.57
CA ASP A 84 -19.46 5.08 2.35
C ASP A 84 -19.49 5.36 0.84
N PRO A 85 -20.49 6.09 0.33
CA PRO A 85 -20.67 6.26 -1.11
C PRO A 85 -19.61 7.16 -1.77
N ARG A 86 -18.77 7.85 -0.98
CA ARG A 86 -17.84 8.87 -1.47
C ARG A 86 -16.54 8.29 -2.01
N TRP A 87 -16.10 7.12 -1.50
CA TRP A 87 -14.77 6.63 -1.81
C TRP A 87 -14.65 6.01 -3.21
N MET A 88 -15.65 5.26 -3.68
CA MET A 88 -15.60 4.61 -4.99
C MET A 88 -15.50 5.60 -6.16
N PRO A 89 -16.34 6.66 -6.23
CA PRO A 89 -16.19 7.65 -7.28
C PRO A 89 -14.81 8.30 -7.31
N MET A 90 -14.26 8.66 -6.15
CA MET A 90 -12.90 9.23 -6.07
C MET A 90 -11.82 8.25 -6.54
N TYR A 91 -11.92 6.99 -6.15
CA TYR A 91 -11.00 5.95 -6.57
C TYR A 91 -11.02 5.76 -8.10
N HIS A 92 -12.21 5.63 -8.69
CA HIS A 92 -12.36 5.46 -10.13
C HIS A 92 -11.85 6.67 -10.92
N GLU A 93 -12.14 7.88 -10.46
CA GLU A 93 -11.63 9.10 -11.09
C GLU A 93 -10.10 9.15 -11.05
N TYR A 94 -9.50 8.81 -9.92
CA TYR A 94 -8.06 8.75 -9.78
C TYR A 94 -7.43 7.70 -10.72
N ILE A 95 -7.94 6.49 -10.75
CA ILE A 95 -7.47 5.40 -11.63
C ILE A 95 -7.54 5.85 -13.10
N LYS A 96 -8.67 6.42 -13.50
CA LYS A 96 -8.86 6.97 -14.86
C LYS A 96 -7.85 8.07 -15.18
N SER A 97 -7.61 8.99 -14.25
CA SER A 97 -6.66 10.10 -14.42
C SER A 97 -5.21 9.63 -14.60
N LYS A 98 -4.87 8.46 -14.06
CA LYS A 98 -3.55 7.84 -14.18
C LYS A 98 -3.44 6.86 -15.35
N ASN A 99 -4.50 6.70 -16.13
CA ASN A 99 -4.58 5.69 -17.20
C ASN A 99 -4.27 4.28 -16.68
N LEU A 100 -4.74 3.98 -15.49
CA LEU A 100 -4.64 2.66 -14.87
C LEU A 100 -5.95 1.91 -15.05
N TYR A 101 -5.88 0.58 -15.05
CA TYR A 101 -7.05 -0.26 -14.97
C TYR A 101 -7.35 -0.58 -13.51
N PRO A 102 -8.62 -0.53 -13.08
CA PRO A 102 -8.98 -1.00 -11.75
C PRO A 102 -8.60 -2.47 -11.62
N TYR A 103 -8.00 -2.82 -10.48
CA TYR A 103 -7.72 -4.21 -10.20
C TYR A 103 -9.03 -4.98 -10.01
N PRO A 104 -9.16 -6.21 -10.52
CA PRO A 104 -10.30 -7.07 -10.21
C PRO A 104 -10.46 -7.20 -8.69
N GLY A 105 -11.66 -6.94 -8.17
CA GLY A 105 -11.93 -6.98 -6.73
C GLY A 105 -11.59 -5.70 -5.95
N ASP A 106 -11.16 -4.64 -6.61
CA ASP A 106 -10.98 -3.34 -5.93
C ASP A 106 -12.30 -2.76 -5.39
N ASP A 107 -13.42 -3.20 -5.93
CA ASP A 107 -14.76 -2.89 -5.43
C ASP A 107 -15.04 -3.60 -4.09
N GLU A 108 -14.32 -4.68 -3.81
CA GLU A 108 -14.37 -5.40 -2.55
C GLU A 108 -13.22 -4.94 -1.66
N ILE A 109 -13.54 -4.12 -0.67
CA ILE A 109 -12.60 -3.85 0.41
C ILE A 109 -12.51 -5.11 1.24
N HIS A 110 -11.33 -5.72 1.28
CA HIS A 110 -11.09 -6.84 2.17
C HIS A 110 -11.38 -6.44 3.61
N LYS A 111 -11.86 -7.41 4.42
CA LYS A 111 -12.26 -7.18 5.82
C LYS A 111 -11.15 -6.53 6.65
N GLU A 112 -9.90 -6.81 6.29
CA GLU A 112 -8.71 -6.38 7.00
C GLU A 112 -8.17 -5.01 6.57
N ASN A 113 -8.76 -4.41 5.52
CA ASN A 113 -8.32 -3.11 5.05
C ASN A 113 -9.04 -1.99 5.79
N LYS A 114 -8.25 -1.02 6.25
CA LYS A 114 -8.76 0.25 6.75
C LYS A 114 -8.83 1.26 5.59
N LEU A 115 -9.91 2.02 5.54
CA LEU A 115 -10.04 3.16 4.65
C LEU A 115 -9.91 4.44 5.46
N LEU A 116 -8.91 5.25 5.15
CA LEU A 116 -8.78 6.59 5.68
C LEU A 116 -9.25 7.60 4.64
N GLY A 117 -10.22 8.41 4.98
CA GLY A 117 -10.64 9.56 4.19
C GLY A 117 -9.98 10.83 4.71
N TYR A 118 -9.45 11.62 3.79
CA TYR A 118 -8.88 12.93 4.04
C TYR A 118 -9.87 13.98 3.56
N PHE A 119 -10.19 14.95 4.41
CA PHE A 119 -11.22 15.93 4.15
C PHE A 119 -10.64 17.34 4.18
N ASP A 120 -11.21 18.22 3.35
CA ASP A 120 -10.95 19.65 3.43
C ASP A 120 -11.75 20.31 4.56
N ASP A 121 -11.61 21.61 4.71
CA ASP A 121 -12.31 22.39 5.76
C ASP A 121 -13.82 22.44 5.57
N ASN A 122 -14.32 22.08 4.38
CA ASN A 122 -15.76 21.99 4.06
C ASN A 122 -16.30 20.57 4.17
N ASP A 123 -15.54 19.63 4.77
CA ASP A 123 -15.89 18.20 4.87
C ASP A 123 -16.05 17.48 3.51
N LYS A 124 -15.46 18.03 2.46
CA LYS A 124 -15.34 17.36 1.16
C LYS A 124 -14.22 16.32 1.23
N LEU A 125 -14.49 15.10 0.78
CA LEU A 125 -13.45 14.07 0.61
C LEU A 125 -12.49 14.49 -0.51
N ILE A 126 -11.22 14.67 -0.19
CA ILE A 126 -10.15 15.09 -1.12
C ILE A 126 -9.06 14.04 -1.31
N GLY A 127 -9.08 12.99 -0.52
CA GLY A 127 -8.18 11.87 -0.66
C GLY A 127 -8.62 10.67 0.15
N LEU A 128 -8.14 9.51 -0.24
CA LEU A 128 -8.36 8.28 0.49
C LEU A 128 -7.11 7.39 0.43
N SER A 129 -6.90 6.65 1.51
CA SER A 129 -5.88 5.60 1.60
C SER A 129 -6.55 4.29 1.98
N LYS A 130 -6.21 3.23 1.25
CA LYS A 130 -6.55 1.84 1.60
C LYS A 130 -5.32 1.22 2.24
N LEU A 131 -5.42 0.91 3.51
CA LEU A 131 -4.33 0.38 4.32
C LEU A 131 -4.62 -1.07 4.72
N ARG A 132 -3.60 -1.91 4.70
CA ARG A 132 -3.64 -3.25 5.28
C ARG A 132 -2.78 -3.29 6.52
N GLU A 133 -3.32 -3.88 7.57
CA GLU A 133 -2.61 -4.10 8.81
C GLU A 133 -2.08 -5.53 8.86
N TYR A 134 -0.81 -5.66 9.19
CA TYR A 134 -0.11 -6.89 9.50
C TYR A 134 0.36 -6.88 10.95
N VAL A 135 0.80 -8.00 11.44
CA VAL A 135 1.45 -8.05 12.75
C VAL A 135 2.72 -7.19 12.74
N GLY A 136 2.66 -6.05 13.41
CA GLY A 136 3.80 -5.12 13.54
C GLY A 136 4.15 -4.30 12.29
N ALA A 137 3.29 -4.27 11.28
CA ALA A 137 3.51 -3.48 10.07
C ALA A 137 2.20 -3.01 9.42
N TRP A 138 2.30 -1.98 8.61
CA TRP A 138 1.23 -1.54 7.69
C TRP A 138 1.70 -1.61 6.24
N GLU A 139 0.72 -1.70 5.34
CA GLU A 139 0.91 -1.55 3.90
C GLU A 139 -0.06 -0.51 3.37
N THR A 140 0.46 0.46 2.62
CA THR A 140 -0.35 1.37 1.80
C THR A 140 -0.68 0.66 0.49
N CYS A 141 -1.88 0.07 0.40
CA CYS A 141 -2.31 -0.68 -0.78
C CYS A 141 -2.69 0.23 -1.94
N VAL A 142 -3.47 1.27 -1.64
CA VAL A 142 -3.96 2.24 -2.63
C VAL A 142 -4.02 3.61 -1.99
N PHE A 143 -3.64 4.60 -2.79
CA PHE A 143 -3.85 6.00 -2.46
C PHE A 143 -4.49 6.70 -3.66
N ALA A 144 -5.62 7.35 -3.44
CA ALA A 144 -6.30 8.17 -4.43
C ALA A 144 -6.56 9.57 -3.90
N HIS A 145 -6.49 10.59 -4.74
CA HIS A 145 -6.67 11.96 -4.30
C HIS A 145 -7.16 12.89 -5.41
N ASP A 146 -7.77 13.99 -4.99
CA ASP A 146 -8.09 15.12 -5.83
C ASP A 146 -6.78 15.82 -6.26
N HIS A 147 -6.54 15.89 -7.57
CA HIS A 147 -5.33 16.48 -8.13
C HIS A 147 -5.23 18.00 -7.94
N SER A 148 -6.32 18.65 -7.53
CA SER A 148 -6.30 20.10 -7.24
C SER A 148 -5.48 20.45 -5.99
N VAL A 149 -5.18 19.46 -5.13
CA VAL A 149 -4.39 19.67 -3.91
C VAL A 149 -2.91 19.37 -4.19
N PRO A 150 -2.03 20.40 -4.21
CA PRO A 150 -0.62 20.21 -4.50
C PRO A 150 0.07 19.31 -3.46
N HIS A 151 0.97 18.44 -3.94
CA HIS A 151 1.81 17.56 -3.11
C HIS A 151 1.04 16.63 -2.15
N PHE A 152 -0.25 16.43 -2.38
CA PHE A 152 -1.11 15.72 -1.45
C PHE A 152 -0.64 14.28 -1.20
N GLY A 153 -0.19 13.55 -2.23
CA GLY A 153 0.35 12.19 -2.06
C GLY A 153 1.55 12.10 -1.12
N ARG A 154 2.35 13.18 -1.01
CA ARG A 154 3.44 13.23 -0.02
C ARG A 154 2.93 13.53 1.38
N ILE A 155 1.95 14.43 1.48
CA ILE A 155 1.35 14.81 2.76
C ILE A 155 0.69 13.60 3.41
N THR A 156 -0.05 12.82 2.63
CA THR A 156 -0.73 11.61 3.13
C THR A 156 0.25 10.53 3.52
N LEU A 157 1.30 10.32 2.72
CA LEU A 157 2.35 9.35 3.06
C LEU A 157 3.04 9.72 4.39
N ASP A 158 3.40 10.99 4.59
CA ASP A 158 3.96 11.46 5.86
C ASP A 158 2.99 11.23 7.03
N HIS A 159 1.69 11.41 6.79
CA HIS A 159 0.64 11.16 7.79
C HIS A 159 0.54 9.66 8.13
N GLU A 160 0.50 8.79 7.13
CA GLU A 160 0.42 7.35 7.31
C GLU A 160 1.64 6.79 8.05
N ILE A 161 2.85 7.25 7.70
CA ILE A 161 4.07 6.89 8.42
C ILE A 161 3.99 7.32 9.88
N HIS A 162 3.50 8.53 10.13
CA HIS A 162 3.34 9.02 11.49
C HIS A 162 2.33 8.17 12.30
N LEU A 163 1.18 7.85 11.71
CA LEU A 163 0.18 6.98 12.35
C LEU A 163 0.74 5.59 12.65
N ALA A 164 1.41 4.96 11.68
CA ALA A 164 2.03 3.65 11.86
C ALA A 164 3.06 3.67 13.00
N THR A 165 3.83 4.76 13.10
CA THR A 165 4.79 4.96 14.20
C THR A 165 4.07 5.08 15.55
N MET A 166 2.99 5.84 15.62
CA MET A 166 2.21 6.01 16.86
C MET A 166 1.56 4.69 17.33
N LEU A 167 1.20 3.82 16.41
CA LEU A 167 0.64 2.50 16.69
C LEU A 167 1.71 1.46 17.06
N GLY A 168 2.99 1.85 17.04
CA GLY A 168 4.09 0.98 17.45
C GLY A 168 4.49 -0.05 16.40
N HIS A 169 4.12 0.14 15.13
CA HIS A 169 4.59 -0.71 14.05
C HIS A 169 6.08 -0.53 13.81
N LYS A 170 6.72 -1.58 13.29
CA LYS A 170 8.15 -1.55 12.94
C LYS A 170 8.38 -1.02 11.54
N HIS A 171 7.49 -1.35 10.62
CA HIS A 171 7.61 -1.00 9.22
C HIS A 171 6.27 -0.53 8.64
N ILE A 172 6.37 0.30 7.62
CA ILE A 172 5.26 0.57 6.70
C ILE A 172 5.73 0.28 5.27
N TYR A 173 5.00 -0.58 4.56
CA TYR A 173 5.21 -0.88 3.14
C TYR A 173 4.46 0.15 2.31
N ILE A 174 5.15 0.80 1.39
CA ILE A 174 4.64 1.97 0.66
C ILE A 174 4.55 1.74 -0.85
N GLY A 175 4.39 0.48 -1.23
CA GLY A 175 4.26 0.07 -2.62
C GLY A 175 5.58 0.20 -3.39
N SER A 176 5.50 0.36 -4.70
CA SER A 176 6.67 0.46 -5.56
C SER A 176 7.53 1.70 -5.26
N GLY A 177 8.83 1.55 -5.43
CA GLY A 177 9.82 2.63 -5.31
C GLY A 177 10.76 2.71 -6.51
N TYR A 178 10.52 1.88 -7.53
CA TYR A 178 11.43 1.74 -8.66
C TYR A 178 11.07 2.65 -9.84
N GLU A 179 9.83 3.11 -9.93
CA GLU A 179 9.39 3.98 -11.00
C GLU A 179 9.85 5.43 -10.77
N LYS A 180 10.06 6.14 -11.87
CA LYS A 180 10.46 7.56 -11.86
C LYS A 180 9.54 8.44 -10.99
N THR A 181 8.26 8.15 -10.98
CA THR A 181 7.24 8.86 -10.19
C THR A 181 7.35 8.58 -8.69
N CYS A 182 8.07 7.54 -8.28
CA CYS A 182 8.25 7.10 -6.90
C CYS A 182 9.59 7.52 -6.27
N ILE A 183 10.49 8.15 -7.02
CA ILE A 183 11.84 8.56 -6.56
C ILE A 183 11.79 9.42 -5.28
N TYR A 184 10.73 10.20 -5.08
CA TYR A 184 10.57 11.01 -3.88
C TYR A 184 10.52 10.19 -2.58
N LYS A 185 10.12 8.92 -2.66
CA LYS A 185 10.06 8.00 -1.51
C LYS A 185 11.46 7.71 -0.97
N GLY A 186 12.47 7.62 -1.82
CA GLY A 186 13.87 7.42 -1.42
C GLY A 186 14.47 8.56 -0.58
N LYS A 187 13.77 9.69 -0.46
CA LYS A 187 14.15 10.80 0.42
C LYS A 187 13.59 10.67 1.84
N LEU A 188 12.77 9.66 2.09
CA LEU A 188 12.26 9.38 3.42
C LEU A 188 13.37 8.81 4.29
N LYS A 189 13.50 9.30 5.50
CA LYS A 189 14.43 8.72 6.46
C LYS A 189 13.91 7.34 6.88
N GLY A 190 14.79 6.35 6.87
CA GLY A 190 14.40 4.95 7.10
C GLY A 190 13.90 4.22 5.86
N PHE A 191 13.95 4.85 4.69
CA PHE A 191 13.58 4.19 3.43
C PHE A 191 14.49 3.01 3.14
N GLU A 192 13.89 1.89 2.75
CA GLU A 192 14.56 0.66 2.37
C GLU A 192 13.94 0.07 1.11
N PHE A 193 14.80 -0.40 0.19
CA PHE A 193 14.37 -1.37 -0.81
C PHE A 193 14.27 -2.72 -0.12
N TRP A 194 13.11 -3.36 -0.23
CA TRP A 194 12.89 -4.62 0.46
C TRP A 194 12.64 -5.74 -0.54
N THR A 195 13.56 -6.66 -0.61
CA THR A 195 13.53 -7.81 -1.53
C THR A 195 13.41 -9.14 -0.79
N GLY A 196 13.49 -9.12 0.53
CA GLY A 196 13.50 -10.33 1.35
C GLY A 196 14.89 -10.96 1.50
N GLU A 197 15.95 -10.27 1.08
CA GLU A 197 17.34 -10.71 1.20
C GLU A 197 18.02 -10.15 2.45
#